data_012b94d15cf8202de145e187848f8240
#
_entry.id   012b94d15cf8202de145e187848f8240
#
_cell.length_a   1.000
_cell.length_b   1.000
_cell.length_c   1.000
_cell.angle_alpha   90.00
_cell.angle_beta   90.00
_cell.angle_gamma   90.00
#
_symmetry.space_group_name_H-M   'P 1'
#
loop_
_entity.id
_entity.type
_entity.pdbx_description
1 polymer ?
#
loop_
_entity_poly.entity_id
_entity_poly.type
_entity_poly.pdbx_seq_one_letter_code
_entity_poly.pdbx_strand_id
1 'polypeptide(L)'
;MSANTPPPASSWKQWFTTHGQRLLLFARQQTRTEQDAEDVLQEAMVRLWKSGMIDTAEDGANEPCLAGAFTQIRRAAIDQARKNIRRANRETRAMEMDEPGHIVWFQDSLEQDERSQQIEKAIQTLPDYYKEVIILKIWGDLTFEQIAETLDIPMNTAASRYRYALERLRRTLTPVKLS
;
A
#
# COMPACT_ATOMS: atom_id res chain seq x y z
N MET A 1 -23.18 -2.76 -24.42
CA MET A 1 -22.86 -1.60 -23.54
C MET A 1 -23.26 -1.98 -22.13
N SER A 2 -22.37 -2.62 -21.40
CA SER A 2 -22.65 -3.03 -20.01
C SER A 2 -22.66 -1.77 -19.15
N ALA A 3 -23.80 -1.47 -18.56
CA ALA A 3 -23.98 -0.37 -17.65
C ALA A 3 -23.03 -0.59 -16.46
N ASN A 4 -22.06 0.30 -16.29
CA ASN A 4 -21.12 0.34 -15.17
C ASN A 4 -21.90 0.83 -13.93
N THR A 5 -22.80 -0.03 -13.42
CA THR A 5 -23.59 0.28 -12.24
C THR A 5 -22.68 0.11 -11.03
N PRO A 6 -22.45 1.16 -10.23
CA PRO A 6 -21.61 1.05 -9.04
C PRO A 6 -22.15 -0.03 -8.11
N PRO A 7 -21.26 -0.76 -7.42
CA PRO A 7 -21.67 -1.77 -6.46
C PRO A 7 -22.60 -1.16 -5.38
N PRO A 8 -23.56 -1.92 -4.85
CA PRO A 8 -24.44 -1.44 -3.80
C PRO A 8 -23.65 -1.11 -2.52
N ALA A 9 -24.13 -0.21 -1.69
CA ALA A 9 -23.44 0.24 -0.47
C ALA A 9 -23.09 -0.91 0.49
N SER A 10 -23.87 -1.98 0.52
CA SER A 10 -23.60 -3.20 1.29
C SER A 10 -22.33 -3.92 0.80
N SER A 11 -22.14 -4.00 -0.51
CA SER A 11 -20.93 -4.58 -1.13
C SER A 11 -19.69 -3.77 -0.78
N TRP A 12 -19.76 -2.44 -0.81
CA TRP A 12 -18.65 -1.57 -0.38
C TRP A 12 -18.25 -1.79 1.07
N LYS A 13 -19.24 -1.90 1.97
CA LYS A 13 -18.96 -2.14 3.39
C LYS A 13 -18.28 -3.49 3.62
N GLN A 14 -18.78 -4.54 3.01
CA GLN A 14 -18.21 -5.87 3.12
C GLN A 14 -16.81 -5.93 2.52
N TRP A 15 -16.64 -5.38 1.34
CA TRP A 15 -15.35 -5.29 0.65
C TRP A 15 -14.29 -4.53 1.47
N PHE A 16 -14.69 -3.37 2.04
CA PHE A 16 -13.78 -2.60 2.89
C PHE A 16 -13.44 -3.33 4.21
N THR A 17 -14.37 -4.07 4.78
CA THR A 17 -14.09 -4.92 5.96
C THR A 17 -13.03 -5.97 5.63
N THR A 18 -13.06 -6.54 4.43
CA THR A 18 -12.11 -7.58 3.99
C THR A 18 -10.74 -6.99 3.61
N HIS A 19 -10.73 -5.83 2.95
CA HIS A 19 -9.51 -5.29 2.33
C HIS A 19 -8.94 -4.06 3.03
N GLY A 20 -9.71 -3.39 3.89
CA GLY A 20 -9.34 -2.09 4.48
C GLY A 20 -8.01 -2.08 5.21
N GLN A 21 -7.70 -3.14 5.98
CA GLN A 21 -6.43 -3.23 6.72
C GLN A 21 -5.21 -3.24 5.79
N ARG A 22 -5.24 -4.02 4.70
CA ARG A 22 -4.15 -4.07 3.71
C ARG A 22 -4.02 -2.78 2.91
N LEU A 23 -5.12 -2.09 2.66
CA LEU A 23 -5.14 -0.79 2.00
C LEU A 23 -4.54 0.30 2.91
N LEU A 24 -4.91 0.30 4.20
CA LEU A 24 -4.33 1.22 5.19
C LEU A 24 -2.83 0.99 5.36
N LEU A 25 -2.41 -0.28 5.38
CA LEU A 25 -1.00 -0.64 5.45
C LEU A 25 -0.20 -0.03 4.28
N PHE A 26 -0.73 -0.13 3.07
CA PHE A 26 -0.09 0.47 1.90
C PHE A 26 -0.11 2.01 1.97
N ALA A 27 -1.21 2.62 2.42
CA ALA A 27 -1.28 4.07 2.61
C ALA A 27 -0.25 4.56 3.64
N ARG A 28 -0.09 3.87 4.77
CA ARG A 28 0.94 4.16 5.78
C ARG A 28 2.35 4.12 5.20
N GLN A 29 2.63 3.19 4.30
CA GLN A 29 3.93 3.15 3.64
C GLN A 29 4.19 4.34 2.71
N GLN A 30 3.13 4.91 2.14
CA GLN A 30 3.23 6.05 1.20
C GLN A 30 3.25 7.41 1.91
N THR A 31 3.03 7.45 3.21
CA THR A 31 2.89 8.69 4.00
C THR A 31 3.85 8.71 5.19
N ARG A 32 3.96 9.87 5.85
CA ARG A 32 4.86 10.05 7.01
C ARG A 32 4.14 9.90 8.35
N THR A 33 2.86 10.18 8.39
CA THR A 33 2.06 10.14 9.61
C THR A 33 0.85 9.22 9.42
N GLU A 34 0.34 8.68 10.52
CA GLU A 34 -0.87 7.85 10.51
C GLU A 34 -2.09 8.64 10.01
N GLN A 35 -2.21 9.89 10.44
CA GLN A 35 -3.29 10.77 9.99
C GLN A 35 -3.24 11.01 8.48
N ASP A 36 -2.05 11.26 7.92
CA ASP A 36 -1.89 11.37 6.46
C ASP A 36 -2.29 10.09 5.73
N ALA A 37 -2.02 8.92 6.32
CA ALA A 37 -2.40 7.64 5.74
C ALA A 37 -3.91 7.45 5.70
N GLU A 38 -4.61 7.83 6.76
CA GLU A 38 -6.07 7.80 6.82
C GLU A 38 -6.70 8.76 5.81
N ASP A 39 -6.20 9.99 5.72
CA ASP A 39 -6.66 10.99 4.77
C ASP A 39 -6.46 10.52 3.31
N VAL A 40 -5.28 9.97 3.02
CA VAL A 40 -4.97 9.40 1.71
C VAL A 40 -5.88 8.22 1.38
N LEU A 41 -6.15 7.35 2.35
CA LEU A 41 -7.05 6.21 2.16
C LEU A 41 -8.48 6.69 1.89
N GLN A 42 -9.00 7.63 2.66
CA GLN A 42 -10.33 8.21 2.46
C GLN A 42 -10.46 8.83 1.07
N GLU A 43 -9.50 9.68 0.67
CA GLU A 43 -9.48 10.32 -0.64
C GLU A 43 -9.42 9.26 -1.77
N ALA A 44 -8.61 8.23 -1.60
CA ALA A 44 -8.49 7.13 -2.57
C ALA A 44 -9.82 6.37 -2.74
N MET A 45 -10.53 6.11 -1.62
CA MET A 45 -11.83 5.44 -1.69
C MET A 45 -12.89 6.29 -2.39
N VAL A 46 -12.91 7.60 -2.15
CA VAL A 46 -13.79 8.52 -2.87
C VAL A 46 -13.47 8.54 -4.37
N ARG A 47 -12.19 8.56 -4.74
CA ARG A 47 -11.76 8.51 -6.15
C ARG A 47 -12.14 7.20 -6.82
N LEU A 48 -11.94 6.07 -6.12
CA LEU A 48 -12.33 4.74 -6.62
C LEU A 48 -13.83 4.66 -6.87
N TRP A 49 -14.63 5.12 -5.91
CA TRP A 49 -16.09 5.15 -6.04
C TRP A 49 -16.55 6.01 -7.24
N LYS A 50 -15.96 7.21 -7.39
CA LYS A 50 -16.27 8.11 -8.52
C LYS A 50 -15.84 7.56 -9.88
N SER A 51 -14.74 6.77 -9.89
CA SER A 51 -14.24 6.20 -11.15
C SER A 51 -15.09 5.06 -11.67
N GLY A 52 -15.92 4.44 -10.82
CA GLY A 52 -16.72 3.26 -11.17
C GLY A 52 -15.86 2.05 -11.54
N MET A 53 -14.61 1.98 -11.09
CA MET A 53 -13.74 0.81 -11.31
C MET A 53 -14.21 -0.36 -10.47
N ILE A 54 -14.67 -1.41 -11.14
CA ILE A 54 -15.22 -2.63 -10.53
C ILE A 54 -14.51 -3.86 -11.09
N ASP A 55 -14.37 -4.87 -10.26
CA ASP A 55 -14.01 -6.23 -10.63
C ASP A 55 -15.24 -7.13 -10.51
N THR A 56 -15.22 -8.27 -11.16
CA THR A 56 -16.26 -9.30 -10.97
C THR A 56 -15.68 -10.34 -10.02
N ALA A 57 -16.30 -10.50 -8.86
CA ALA A 57 -15.92 -11.54 -7.89
C ALA A 57 -16.21 -12.95 -8.42
N GLU A 58 -15.67 -13.98 -7.77
CA GLU A 58 -15.85 -15.39 -8.17
C GLU A 58 -17.33 -15.83 -8.19
N ASP A 59 -18.16 -15.22 -7.36
CA ASP A 59 -19.61 -15.45 -7.31
C ASP A 59 -20.40 -14.65 -8.36
N GLY A 60 -19.72 -13.90 -9.22
CA GLY A 60 -20.32 -13.04 -10.24
C GLY A 60 -20.80 -11.68 -9.71
N ALA A 61 -20.59 -11.35 -8.46
CA ALA A 61 -20.93 -10.04 -7.90
C ALA A 61 -19.93 -8.96 -8.38
N ASN A 62 -20.44 -7.73 -8.56
CA ASN A 62 -19.59 -6.58 -8.84
C ASN A 62 -19.02 -6.04 -7.53
N GLU A 63 -17.70 -5.97 -7.46
CA GLU A 63 -16.95 -5.44 -6.32
C GLU A 63 -16.05 -4.26 -6.73
N PRO A 64 -15.68 -3.36 -5.78
CA PRO A 64 -14.68 -2.35 -6.06
C PRO A 64 -13.34 -2.98 -6.46
N CYS A 65 -12.70 -2.44 -7.52
CA CYS A 65 -11.44 -2.97 -8.03
C CYS A 65 -10.30 -2.81 -7.01
N LEU A 66 -9.74 -3.93 -6.52
CA LEU A 66 -8.67 -3.90 -5.52
C LEU A 66 -7.38 -3.28 -6.07
N ALA A 67 -6.94 -3.64 -7.26
CA ALA A 67 -5.79 -3.04 -7.92
C ALA A 67 -6.00 -1.53 -8.15
N GLY A 68 -7.23 -1.15 -8.54
CA GLY A 68 -7.65 0.24 -8.66
C GLY A 68 -7.54 0.99 -7.33
N ALA A 69 -7.92 0.38 -6.21
CA ALA A 69 -7.78 0.97 -4.87
C ALA A 69 -6.32 1.30 -4.53
N PHE A 70 -5.40 0.36 -4.72
CA PHE A 70 -3.97 0.61 -4.51
C PHE A 70 -3.43 1.72 -5.41
N THR A 71 -3.84 1.74 -6.68
CA THR A 71 -3.49 2.82 -7.62
C THR A 71 -3.99 4.18 -7.15
N GLN A 72 -5.22 4.26 -6.65
CA GLN A 72 -5.78 5.53 -6.12
C GLN A 72 -5.07 5.97 -4.84
N ILE A 73 -4.71 5.06 -3.94
CA ILE A 73 -3.92 5.37 -2.74
C ILE A 73 -2.58 5.99 -3.13
N ARG A 74 -1.84 5.36 -4.05
CA ARG A 74 -0.55 5.89 -4.51
C ARG A 74 -0.68 7.28 -5.12
N ARG A 75 -1.68 7.49 -5.97
CA ARG A 75 -1.96 8.81 -6.59
C ARG A 75 -2.32 9.86 -5.54
N ALA A 76 -3.19 9.53 -4.58
CA ALA A 76 -3.56 10.43 -3.49
C ALA A 76 -2.35 10.81 -2.64
N ALA A 77 -1.48 9.85 -2.30
CA ALA A 77 -0.25 10.10 -1.54
C ALA A 77 0.72 11.04 -2.29
N ILE A 78 0.92 10.81 -3.59
CA ILE A 78 1.74 11.71 -4.43
C ILE A 78 1.16 13.13 -4.46
N ASP A 79 -0.15 13.26 -4.62
CA ASP A 79 -0.84 14.56 -4.64
C ASP A 79 -0.71 15.27 -3.29
N GLN A 80 -0.84 14.53 -2.18
CA GLN A 80 -0.65 15.06 -0.83
C GLN A 80 0.79 15.52 -0.59
N ALA A 81 1.77 14.72 -0.96
CA ALA A 81 3.17 15.10 -0.86
C ALA A 81 3.48 16.38 -1.64
N ARG A 82 2.95 16.51 -2.86
CA ARG A 82 3.07 17.73 -3.66
C ARG A 82 2.41 18.95 -3.00
N LYS A 83 1.24 18.77 -2.38
CA LYS A 83 0.56 19.85 -1.63
C LYS A 83 1.40 20.29 -0.43
N ASN A 84 1.95 19.33 0.33
CA ASN A 84 2.78 19.61 1.51
C ASN A 84 4.07 20.35 1.12
N ILE A 85 4.74 19.95 0.03
CA ILE A 85 5.92 20.67 -0.49
C ILE A 85 5.56 22.11 -0.89
N ARG A 86 4.44 22.30 -1.60
CA ARG A 86 4.00 23.66 -1.99
C ARG A 86 3.63 24.52 -0.78
N ARG A 87 3.07 23.91 0.27
CA ARG A 87 2.77 24.59 1.53
C ARG A 87 4.07 24.97 2.26
N ALA A 88 4.97 24.01 2.44
CA ALA A 88 6.28 24.25 3.04
C ALA A 88 7.08 25.33 2.30
N ASN A 89 7.09 25.34 0.97
CA ASN A 89 7.76 26.38 0.17
C ASN A 89 7.11 27.77 0.32
N ARG A 90 5.82 27.85 0.68
CA ARG A 90 5.14 29.13 0.96
C ARG A 90 5.35 29.59 2.40
N GLU A 91 5.44 28.67 3.33
CA GLU A 91 5.64 28.93 4.76
C GLU A 91 7.13 29.05 5.13
N THR A 92 8.02 29.13 4.14
CA THR A 92 9.48 29.07 4.22
C THR A 92 10.04 29.75 5.47
N ARG A 93 10.69 29.02 6.31
CA ARG A 93 11.94 29.29 7.04
C ARG A 93 12.06 28.69 8.44
N ALA A 94 11.13 27.89 8.90
CA ALA A 94 11.33 27.20 10.17
C ALA A 94 10.49 25.93 10.19
N MET A 95 11.05 24.82 9.78
CA MET A 95 10.58 23.54 10.32
C MET A 95 11.67 22.48 10.16
N GLU A 96 12.09 21.98 11.30
CA GLU A 96 12.89 20.78 11.51
C GLU A 96 12.24 19.61 10.76
N MET A 97 13.07 18.81 10.15
CA MET A 97 12.64 17.58 9.48
C MET A 97 12.27 16.58 10.58
N ASP A 98 10.97 16.35 10.75
CA ASP A 98 10.49 15.22 11.52
C ASP A 98 11.03 13.93 10.91
N GLU A 99 11.65 13.11 11.74
CA GLU A 99 12.08 11.76 11.37
C GLU A 99 10.87 10.94 10.91
N PRO A 100 11.00 10.09 9.87
CA PRO A 100 9.91 9.24 9.43
C PRO A 100 9.47 8.35 10.59
N GLY A 101 8.21 8.49 11.00
CA GLY A 101 7.62 7.73 12.08
C GLY A 101 7.73 6.22 11.84
N HIS A 102 7.98 5.48 12.91
CA HIS A 102 8.03 4.02 12.88
C HIS A 102 6.65 3.47 12.50
N ILE A 103 6.54 2.88 11.32
CA ILE A 103 5.30 2.27 10.85
C ILE A 103 5.15 0.90 11.50
N VAL A 104 4.15 0.75 12.37
CA VAL A 104 3.76 -0.54 12.94
C VAL A 104 2.89 -1.28 11.92
N TRP A 105 3.38 -2.41 11.42
CA TRP A 105 2.75 -3.16 10.33
C TRP A 105 1.63 -4.09 10.79
N PHE A 106 1.73 -4.59 12.03
CA PHE A 106 0.82 -5.59 12.59
C PHE A 106 0.27 -5.12 13.94
N GLN A 107 -0.78 -4.30 13.92
CA GLN A 107 -1.33 -3.72 15.16
C GLN A 107 -2.38 -4.59 15.85
N ASP A 108 -2.85 -5.68 15.22
CA ASP A 108 -4.05 -6.42 15.64
C ASP A 108 -3.82 -7.86 16.11
N SER A 109 -2.64 -8.26 16.57
CA SER A 109 -2.54 -9.50 17.32
C SER A 109 -1.85 -9.28 18.66
N LEU A 110 -2.59 -9.52 19.73
CA LEU A 110 -2.10 -9.56 21.12
C LEU A 110 -1.01 -10.62 21.35
N GLU A 111 -0.71 -11.41 20.32
CA GLU A 111 0.40 -12.38 20.24
C GLU A 111 1.26 -12.05 19.03
N GLN A 112 1.95 -10.91 19.05
CA GLN A 112 3.05 -10.70 18.11
C GLN A 112 4.18 -11.65 18.47
N ASP A 113 4.23 -12.78 17.78
CA ASP A 113 5.32 -13.71 17.80
C ASP A 113 6.63 -12.96 17.44
N GLU A 114 7.71 -13.26 18.15
CA GLU A 114 9.06 -12.70 17.89
C GLU A 114 9.43 -12.78 16.41
N ARG A 115 8.93 -13.80 15.73
CA ARG A 115 9.13 -14.00 14.29
C ARG A 115 8.45 -12.94 13.43
N SER A 116 7.24 -12.53 13.78
CA SER A 116 6.51 -11.46 13.07
C SER A 116 7.23 -10.12 13.21
N GLN A 117 7.74 -9.82 14.41
CA GLN A 117 8.54 -8.62 14.65
C GLN A 117 9.87 -8.62 13.87
N GLN A 118 10.51 -9.77 13.73
CA GLN A 118 11.74 -9.90 12.93
C GLN A 118 11.47 -9.68 11.45
N ILE A 119 10.37 -10.20 10.93
CA ILE A 119 9.94 -10.00 9.53
C ILE A 119 9.64 -8.52 9.30
N GLU A 120 8.90 -7.88 10.20
CA GLU A 120 8.57 -6.47 10.12
C GLU A 120 9.84 -5.60 10.07
N LYS A 121 10.76 -5.79 10.99
CA LYS A 121 12.06 -5.10 11.01
C LYS A 121 12.83 -5.32 9.72
N ALA A 122 12.86 -6.54 9.21
CA ALA A 122 13.54 -6.85 7.96
C ALA A 122 12.91 -6.11 6.76
N ILE A 123 11.58 -6.05 6.70
CA ILE A 123 10.88 -5.29 5.66
C ILE A 123 11.18 -3.79 5.77
N GLN A 124 11.24 -3.24 6.98
CA GLN A 124 11.56 -1.83 7.21
C GLN A 124 12.95 -1.45 6.69
N THR A 125 13.91 -2.37 6.70
CA THR A 125 15.26 -2.12 6.16
C THR A 125 15.34 -2.10 4.63
N LEU A 126 14.29 -2.53 3.94
CA LEU A 126 14.26 -2.49 2.48
C LEU A 126 14.12 -1.05 1.96
N PRO A 127 14.72 -0.71 0.81
CA PRO A 127 14.38 0.49 0.07
C PRO A 127 12.89 0.54 -0.30
N ASP A 128 12.30 1.73 -0.35
CA ASP A 128 10.86 1.92 -0.55
C ASP A 128 10.33 1.24 -1.81
N TYR A 129 11.06 1.30 -2.91
CA TYR A 129 10.68 0.65 -4.18
C TYR A 129 10.64 -0.89 -4.09
N TYR A 130 11.31 -1.51 -3.12
CA TYR A 130 11.18 -2.94 -2.83
C TYR A 130 10.02 -3.22 -1.88
N LYS A 131 9.81 -2.35 -0.87
CA LYS A 131 8.67 -2.45 0.04
C LYS A 131 7.35 -2.39 -0.71
N GLU A 132 7.19 -1.42 -1.62
CA GLU A 132 5.97 -1.27 -2.43
C GLU A 132 5.61 -2.58 -3.14
N VAL A 133 6.57 -3.19 -3.84
CA VAL A 133 6.34 -4.43 -4.59
C VAL A 133 6.01 -5.60 -3.66
N ILE A 134 6.70 -5.72 -2.51
CA ILE A 134 6.43 -6.77 -1.52
C ILE A 134 5.00 -6.65 -0.97
N ILE A 135 4.59 -5.43 -0.60
CA ILE A 135 3.26 -5.21 -0.05
C ILE A 135 2.17 -5.51 -1.07
N LEU A 136 2.31 -4.99 -2.27
CA LEU A 136 1.34 -5.22 -3.33
C LEU A 136 1.25 -6.70 -3.71
N LYS A 137 2.38 -7.45 -3.68
CA LYS A 137 2.38 -8.87 -4.04
C LYS A 137 1.88 -9.77 -2.92
N ILE A 138 2.32 -9.55 -1.68
CA ILE A 138 2.03 -10.47 -0.55
C ILE A 138 0.71 -10.10 0.12
N TRP A 139 0.47 -8.83 0.42
CA TRP A 139 -0.74 -8.37 1.11
C TRP A 139 -1.82 -7.88 0.15
N GLY A 140 -1.44 -7.34 -1.02
CA GLY A 140 -2.37 -6.94 -2.07
C GLY A 140 -2.88 -8.10 -2.92
N ASP A 141 -2.13 -9.21 -2.94
CA ASP A 141 -2.36 -10.36 -3.82
C ASP A 141 -2.45 -9.98 -5.32
N LEU A 142 -1.74 -8.92 -5.71
CA LEU A 142 -1.75 -8.42 -7.07
C LEU A 142 -0.86 -9.27 -7.99
N THR A 143 -1.24 -9.36 -9.25
CA THR A 143 -0.36 -9.88 -10.31
C THR A 143 0.78 -8.91 -10.60
N PHE A 144 1.88 -9.37 -11.21
CA PHE A 144 2.96 -8.46 -11.61
C PHE A 144 2.53 -7.41 -12.63
N GLU A 145 1.55 -7.71 -13.45
CA GLU A 145 0.94 -6.77 -14.38
C GLU A 145 0.21 -5.66 -13.63
N GLN A 146 -0.65 -6.00 -12.67
CA GLN A 146 -1.35 -5.04 -11.80
C GLN A 146 -0.38 -4.20 -10.95
N ILE A 147 0.70 -4.81 -10.44
CA ILE A 147 1.75 -4.09 -9.72
C ILE A 147 2.46 -3.09 -10.64
N ALA A 148 2.77 -3.51 -11.86
CA ALA A 148 3.41 -2.66 -12.87
C ALA A 148 2.55 -1.44 -13.20
N GLU A 149 1.25 -1.63 -13.40
CA GLU A 149 0.28 -0.55 -13.62
C GLU A 149 0.16 0.37 -12.38
N THR A 150 0.04 -0.22 -11.18
CA THR A 150 -0.08 0.54 -9.93
C THR A 150 1.13 1.42 -9.68
N LEU A 151 2.34 0.90 -9.93
CA LEU A 151 3.60 1.60 -9.68
C LEU A 151 4.11 2.42 -10.87
N ASP A 152 3.45 2.31 -12.02
CA ASP A 152 3.88 2.95 -13.28
C ASP A 152 5.31 2.53 -13.67
N ILE A 153 5.55 1.22 -13.70
CA ILE A 153 6.84 0.60 -14.05
C ILE A 153 6.63 -0.58 -15.01
N PRO A 154 7.65 -0.98 -15.78
CA PRO A 154 7.56 -2.19 -16.58
C PRO A 154 7.32 -3.45 -15.73
N MET A 155 6.53 -4.41 -16.22
CA MET A 155 6.23 -5.68 -15.52
C MET A 155 7.51 -6.45 -15.14
N ASN A 156 8.50 -6.49 -16.03
CA ASN A 156 9.79 -7.14 -15.75
C ASN A 156 10.54 -6.44 -14.60
N THR A 157 10.35 -5.13 -14.45
CA THR A 157 10.92 -4.36 -13.32
C THR A 157 10.18 -4.73 -12.01
N ALA A 158 8.87 -4.86 -12.03
CA ALA A 158 8.10 -5.32 -10.87
C ALA A 158 8.56 -6.72 -10.42
N ALA A 159 8.65 -7.66 -11.34
CA ALA A 159 9.10 -9.02 -11.06
C ALA A 159 10.55 -9.08 -10.55
N SER A 160 11.47 -8.32 -11.12
CA SER A 160 12.86 -8.28 -10.65
C SER A 160 12.99 -7.60 -9.30
N ARG A 161 12.26 -6.50 -9.03
CA ARG A 161 12.23 -5.86 -7.71
C ARG A 161 11.72 -6.83 -6.64
N TYR A 162 10.68 -7.58 -6.92
CA TYR A 162 10.15 -8.60 -6.00
C TYR A 162 11.19 -9.66 -5.68
N ARG A 163 11.85 -10.23 -6.70
CA ARG A 163 12.91 -11.23 -6.52
C ARG A 163 14.06 -10.71 -5.66
N TYR A 164 14.55 -9.51 -5.95
CA TYR A 164 15.64 -8.90 -5.18
C TYR A 164 15.21 -8.54 -3.74
N ALA A 165 13.98 -8.11 -3.55
CA ALA A 165 13.43 -7.85 -2.23
C ALA A 165 13.40 -9.13 -1.38
N LEU A 166 12.89 -10.24 -1.94
CA LEU A 166 12.88 -11.54 -1.27
C LEU A 166 14.30 -12.02 -0.93
N GLU A 167 15.24 -11.85 -1.84
CA GLU A 167 16.64 -12.24 -1.58
C GLU A 167 17.24 -11.44 -0.42
N ARG A 168 16.99 -10.12 -0.37
CA ARG A 168 17.43 -9.28 0.75
C ARG A 168 16.77 -9.71 2.07
N LEU A 169 15.46 -9.92 2.08
CA LEU A 169 14.76 -10.41 3.26
C LEU A 169 15.32 -11.75 3.74
N ARG A 170 15.58 -12.68 2.82
CA ARG A 170 16.18 -13.97 3.14
C ARG A 170 17.54 -13.80 3.82
N ARG A 171 18.40 -12.93 3.32
CA ARG A 171 19.72 -12.65 3.92
C ARG A 171 19.60 -12.04 5.32
N THR A 172 18.64 -11.15 5.54
CA THR A 172 18.40 -10.51 6.83
C THR A 172 17.80 -11.48 7.86
N LEU A 173 16.90 -12.36 7.42
CA LEU A 173 16.18 -13.29 8.29
C LEU A 173 16.91 -14.62 8.52
N THR A 174 17.92 -14.97 7.70
CA THR A 174 18.74 -16.15 7.91
C THR A 174 19.85 -15.78 8.90
N PRO A 175 19.88 -16.31 10.12
CA PRO A 175 20.98 -16.06 11.04
C PRO A 175 22.28 -16.55 10.38
N VAL A 176 23.29 -15.68 10.35
CA VAL A 176 24.65 -16.06 9.95
C VAL A 176 25.09 -17.15 10.92
N LYS A 177 25.13 -18.41 10.46
CA LYS A 177 25.85 -19.43 11.19
C LYS A 177 27.33 -19.04 11.14
N LEU A 178 27.77 -18.35 12.20
CA LEU A 178 29.19 -18.20 12.48
C LEU A 178 29.74 -19.62 12.78
N SER A 179 30.49 -20.15 11.82
CA SER A 179 31.36 -21.31 12.02
C SER A 179 32.63 -20.85 12.75
#